data_d3e0bd6f961a09bf07f95adf140e01c8
#
_entry.id   d3e0bd6f961a09bf07f95adf140e01c8
#
_cell.length_a   1.000
_cell.length_b   1.000
_cell.length_c   1.000
_cell.angle_alpha   90.00
_cell.angle_beta   90.00
_cell.angle_gamma   90.00
#
_symmetry.space_group_name_H-M   'P 1'
#
loop_
_entity.id
_entity.type
_entity.pdbx_description
1 polymer ?
#
loop_
_entity_poly.entity_id
_entity_poly.type
_entity_poly.pdbx_seq_one_letter_code
_entity_poly.pdbx_strand_id
1 'polypeptide(L)'
;MPSPRNLNDAVRCVTESNCSDGYTPNRFIQATKDGTAPDLLAVCIRLINKGDTLEYLDSALRRFPTLLTLEDFVYRCGSEWGFDEETVAVARVRSAWFDKIAGRTRYR
;
A
#
# COMPACT_ATOMS: atom_id res chain seq x y z
N MET A 1 3.16 -1.20 -14.17
CA MET A 1 2.42 -1.04 -12.91
C MET A 1 0.98 -0.63 -13.20
N PRO A 2 -0.01 -1.19 -12.51
CA PRO A 2 -1.40 -0.81 -12.72
C PRO A 2 -1.61 0.68 -12.40
N SER A 3 -2.61 1.28 -13.07
CA SER A 3 -2.97 2.68 -12.89
C SER A 3 -4.39 2.77 -12.32
N PRO A 4 -4.53 2.69 -10.99
CA PRO A 4 -5.84 2.74 -10.36
C PRO A 4 -6.48 4.12 -10.56
N ARG A 5 -7.80 4.12 -10.73
CA ARG A 5 -8.58 5.35 -10.97
C ARG A 5 -8.86 6.11 -9.68
N ASN A 6 -8.97 5.40 -8.58
CA ASN A 6 -9.33 5.96 -7.29
C ASN A 6 -8.80 5.06 -6.17
N LEU A 7 -9.04 5.46 -4.94
CA LEU A 7 -8.55 4.72 -3.79
C LEU A 7 -9.12 3.30 -3.70
N ASN A 8 -10.39 3.11 -4.03
CA ASN A 8 -11.01 1.78 -4.03
C ASN A 8 -10.28 0.84 -4.99
N ASP A 9 -10.01 1.32 -6.20
CA ASP A 9 -9.24 0.57 -7.20
C ASP A 9 -7.84 0.25 -6.70
N ALA A 10 -7.17 1.21 -6.05
CA ALA A 10 -5.83 1.01 -5.53
C ALA A 10 -5.79 -0.09 -4.49
N VAL A 11 -6.74 -0.09 -3.56
CA VAL A 11 -6.85 -1.13 -2.53
C VAL A 11 -7.06 -2.51 -3.17
N ARG A 12 -7.93 -2.59 -4.16
CA ARG A 12 -8.17 -3.85 -4.88
C ARG A 12 -6.93 -4.29 -5.64
N CYS A 13 -6.23 -3.37 -6.29
CA CYS A 13 -4.99 -3.69 -6.99
C CYS A 13 -3.94 -4.28 -6.06
N VAL A 14 -3.80 -3.72 -4.87
CA VAL A 14 -2.87 -4.24 -3.87
C VAL A 14 -3.25 -5.67 -3.48
N THR A 15 -4.52 -5.90 -3.15
CA THR A 15 -5.03 -7.20 -2.74
C THR A 15 -4.85 -8.24 -3.85
N GLU A 16 -5.28 -7.92 -5.06
CA GLU A 16 -5.21 -8.85 -6.20
C GLU A 16 -3.77 -9.17 -6.57
N SER A 17 -2.91 -8.17 -6.59
CA SER A 17 -1.49 -8.36 -6.88
C SER A 17 -0.81 -9.24 -5.83
N ASN A 18 -1.08 -8.99 -4.56
CA ASN A 18 -0.50 -9.77 -3.47
C ASN A 18 -0.97 -11.23 -3.53
N CYS A 19 -2.26 -11.45 -3.75
CA CYS A 19 -2.80 -12.81 -3.88
C CYS A 19 -2.20 -13.53 -5.09
N SER A 20 -2.02 -12.83 -6.19
CA SER A 20 -1.40 -13.38 -7.40
C SER A 20 0.05 -13.79 -7.15
N ASP A 21 0.77 -13.08 -6.28
CA ASP A 21 2.14 -13.39 -5.90
C ASP A 21 2.22 -14.52 -4.85
N GLY A 22 1.09 -14.96 -4.33
CA GLY A 22 1.03 -16.04 -3.33
C GLY A 22 0.93 -15.55 -1.89
N TYR A 23 0.66 -14.27 -1.67
CA TYR A 23 0.54 -13.68 -0.34
C TYR A 23 -0.87 -13.09 -0.14
N THR A 24 -1.60 -13.56 0.87
CA THR A 24 -2.91 -13.05 1.20
C THR A 24 -2.81 -12.02 2.34
N PRO A 25 -3.02 -10.71 2.05
CA PRO A 25 -2.87 -9.65 3.06
C PRO A 25 -4.13 -9.54 3.92
N ASN A 26 -4.36 -10.50 4.80
CA ASN A 26 -5.60 -10.63 5.57
C ASN A 26 -5.95 -9.39 6.39
N ARG A 27 -4.99 -8.81 7.09
CA ARG A 27 -5.23 -7.61 7.91
C ARG A 27 -5.61 -6.41 7.07
N PHE A 28 -4.95 -6.25 5.94
CA PHE A 28 -5.25 -5.19 4.99
C PHE A 28 -6.66 -5.35 4.42
N ILE A 29 -7.01 -6.57 4.01
CA ILE A 29 -8.36 -6.87 3.50
C ILE A 29 -9.41 -6.57 4.55
N GLN A 30 -9.20 -7.02 5.79
CA GLN A 30 -10.14 -6.78 6.88
C GLN A 30 -10.29 -5.29 7.21
N ALA A 31 -9.20 -4.56 7.30
CA ALA A 31 -9.22 -3.14 7.63
C ALA A 31 -9.93 -2.31 6.56
N THR A 32 -9.68 -2.62 5.29
CA THR A 32 -10.22 -1.87 4.16
C THR A 32 -11.54 -2.44 3.64
N LYS A 33 -11.97 -3.59 4.16
CA LYS A 33 -13.13 -4.35 3.66
C LYS A 33 -13.06 -4.54 2.16
N ASP A 34 -11.88 -4.89 1.69
CA ASP A 34 -11.57 -5.09 0.27
C ASP A 34 -11.93 -3.85 -0.58
N GLY A 35 -11.69 -2.67 -0.03
CA GLY A 35 -11.97 -1.42 -0.71
C GLY A 35 -13.38 -0.88 -0.53
N THR A 36 -14.22 -1.53 0.29
CA THR A 36 -15.62 -1.12 0.51
C THR A 36 -15.88 -0.43 1.83
N ALA A 37 -14.85 -0.19 2.64
CA ALA A 37 -15.04 0.47 3.94
C ALA A 37 -15.66 1.86 3.75
N PRO A 38 -16.68 2.24 4.54
CA PRO A 38 -17.36 3.53 4.37
C PRO A 38 -16.44 4.74 4.51
N ASP A 39 -15.42 4.63 5.35
CA ASP A 39 -14.43 5.67 5.62
C ASP A 39 -13.05 5.24 5.11
N LEU A 40 -13.00 4.70 3.91
CA LEU A 40 -11.79 4.09 3.34
C LEU A 40 -10.58 5.02 3.38
N LEU A 41 -10.76 6.30 3.07
CA LEU A 41 -9.66 7.28 3.12
C LEU A 41 -9.07 7.38 4.54
N ALA A 42 -9.91 7.51 5.55
CA ALA A 42 -9.46 7.58 6.94
C ALA A 42 -8.75 6.29 7.38
N VAL A 43 -9.27 5.14 6.96
CA VAL A 43 -8.65 3.84 7.23
C VAL A 43 -7.25 3.77 6.62
N CYS A 44 -7.11 4.16 5.36
CA CYS A 44 -5.83 4.13 4.66
C CYS A 44 -4.82 5.11 5.25
N ILE A 45 -5.26 6.31 5.62
CA ILE A 45 -4.39 7.30 6.30
C ILE A 45 -3.83 6.69 7.58
N ARG A 46 -4.68 6.05 8.37
CA ARG A 46 -4.28 5.42 9.61
C ARG A 46 -3.29 4.27 9.39
N LEU A 47 -3.56 3.42 8.39
CA LEU A 47 -2.68 2.29 8.06
C LEU A 47 -1.28 2.76 7.69
N ILE A 48 -1.20 3.84 6.92
CA ILE A 48 0.09 4.38 6.49
C ILE A 48 0.85 5.01 7.65
N ASN A 49 0.17 5.76 8.51
CA ASN A 49 0.84 6.53 9.56
C ASN A 49 1.17 5.73 10.82
N LYS A 50 0.42 4.70 11.16
CA LYS A 50 0.64 3.93 12.40
C LYS A 50 1.85 3.01 12.36
N GLY A 51 2.18 2.48 11.20
CA GLY A 51 3.32 1.58 11.08
C GLY A 51 3.12 0.18 11.69
N ASP A 52 1.91 -0.16 12.13
CA ASP A 52 1.60 -1.45 12.75
C ASP A 52 1.87 -2.64 11.82
N THR A 53 1.83 -2.39 10.52
CA THR A 53 2.02 -3.44 9.50
C THR A 53 3.44 -3.56 9.00
N LEU A 54 4.37 -2.74 9.50
CA LEU A 54 5.75 -2.71 8.97
C LEU A 54 6.47 -4.04 9.13
N GLU A 55 6.32 -4.72 10.26
CA GLU A 55 6.96 -6.01 10.48
C GLU A 55 6.45 -7.07 9.52
N TYR A 56 5.14 -7.08 9.27
CA TYR A 56 4.55 -8.02 8.32
C TYR A 56 5.01 -7.75 6.91
N LEU A 57 5.07 -6.48 6.53
CA LEU A 57 5.52 -6.09 5.19
C LEU A 57 7.00 -6.39 5.01
N ASP A 58 7.83 -6.20 6.03
CA ASP A 58 9.24 -6.55 5.98
C ASP A 58 9.40 -8.04 5.64
N SER A 59 8.77 -8.91 6.42
CA SER A 59 8.84 -10.35 6.19
C SER A 59 8.26 -10.75 4.84
N ALA A 60 7.11 -10.17 4.47
CA ALA A 60 6.45 -10.46 3.21
C ALA A 60 7.29 -10.04 2.01
N LEU A 61 7.91 -8.87 2.06
CA LEU A 61 8.73 -8.37 0.96
C LEU A 61 10.02 -9.14 0.77
N ARG A 62 10.60 -9.65 1.84
CA ARG A 62 11.79 -10.51 1.74
C ARG A 62 11.44 -11.81 1.05
N ARG A 63 10.26 -12.33 1.27
CA ARG A 63 9.77 -13.57 0.67
C ARG A 63 9.16 -13.36 -0.71
N PHE A 64 8.45 -12.25 -0.92
CA PHE A 64 7.75 -11.91 -2.16
C PHE A 64 8.17 -10.52 -2.60
N PRO A 65 9.34 -10.36 -3.23
CA PRO A 65 9.90 -9.03 -3.52
C PRO A 65 9.14 -8.22 -4.55
N THR A 66 8.18 -8.79 -5.24
CA THR A 66 7.35 -8.09 -6.23
C THR A 66 6.05 -7.55 -5.66
N LEU A 67 5.77 -7.72 -4.36
CA LEU A 67 4.52 -7.27 -3.76
C LEU A 67 4.34 -5.75 -3.93
N LEU A 68 3.14 -5.38 -4.34
CA LEU A 68 2.70 -3.97 -4.31
C LEU A 68 2.20 -3.64 -2.90
N THR A 69 2.38 -2.39 -2.51
CA THR A 69 1.85 -1.88 -1.24
C THR A 69 0.95 -0.68 -1.50
N LEU A 70 0.10 -0.34 -0.54
CA LEU A 70 -0.74 0.85 -0.62
C LEU A 70 0.12 2.11 -0.79
N GLU A 71 1.25 2.17 -0.12
CA GLU A 71 2.18 3.30 -0.19
C GLU A 71 2.68 3.54 -1.62
N ASP A 72 2.84 2.50 -2.40
CA ASP A 72 3.27 2.62 -3.80
C ASP A 72 2.32 3.47 -4.65
N PHE A 73 1.02 3.41 -4.35
CA PHE A 73 0.03 4.20 -5.06
C PHE A 73 -0.19 5.57 -4.41
N VAL A 74 -0.16 5.63 -3.08
CA VAL A 74 -0.48 6.86 -2.34
C VAL A 74 0.58 7.94 -2.59
N TYR A 75 1.86 7.62 -2.64
CA TYR A 75 2.86 8.66 -2.90
C TYR A 75 2.75 9.25 -4.31
N ARG A 76 2.16 8.52 -5.25
CA ARG A 76 1.95 8.99 -6.64
C ARG A 76 0.63 9.71 -6.84
N CYS A 77 -0.45 9.16 -6.30
CA CYS A 77 -1.81 9.60 -6.59
C CYS A 77 -2.57 10.08 -5.36
N GLY A 78 -1.99 9.99 -4.17
CA GLY A 78 -2.70 10.26 -2.92
C GLY A 78 -3.29 11.65 -2.84
N SER A 79 -2.61 12.65 -3.36
CA SER A 79 -3.12 14.04 -3.36
C SER A 79 -4.43 14.15 -4.12
N GLU A 80 -4.56 13.44 -5.24
CA GLU A 80 -5.79 13.43 -6.05
C GLU A 80 -6.94 12.72 -5.33
N TRP A 81 -6.62 11.79 -4.42
CA TRP A 81 -7.61 11.00 -3.70
C TRP A 81 -7.97 11.57 -2.32
N GLY A 82 -7.43 12.75 -1.99
CA GLY A 82 -7.76 13.44 -0.75
C GLY A 82 -6.82 13.18 0.41
N PHE A 83 -5.68 12.53 0.18
CA PHE A 83 -4.67 12.35 1.23
C PHE A 83 -3.97 13.67 1.53
N ASP A 84 -3.68 13.89 2.80
CA ASP A 84 -2.91 15.05 3.25
C ASP A 84 -1.43 14.91 2.85
N GLU A 85 -0.75 16.04 2.73
CA GLU A 85 0.66 16.08 2.31
C GLU A 85 1.57 15.26 3.21
N GLU A 86 1.31 15.28 4.51
CA GLU A 86 2.11 14.53 5.48
C GLU A 86 2.00 13.03 5.24
N THR A 87 0.80 12.51 5.00
CA THR A 87 0.59 11.10 4.70
C THR A 87 1.24 10.70 3.39
N VAL A 88 1.15 11.55 2.36
CA VAL A 88 1.82 11.31 1.07
C VAL A 88 3.33 11.23 1.26
N ALA A 89 3.90 12.12 2.07
CA ALA A 89 5.33 12.12 2.37
C ALA A 89 5.75 10.83 3.10
N VAL A 90 4.97 10.39 4.08
CA VAL A 90 5.21 9.12 4.78
C VAL A 90 5.16 7.95 3.80
N ALA A 91 4.16 7.93 2.93
CA ALA A 91 4.02 6.87 1.92
C ALA A 91 5.24 6.79 1.01
N ARG A 92 5.78 7.94 0.60
CA ARG A 92 6.98 7.99 -0.23
C ARG A 92 8.19 7.38 0.47
N VAL A 93 8.43 7.75 1.72
CA VAL A 93 9.54 7.23 2.52
C VAL A 93 9.40 5.73 2.74
N ARG A 94 8.21 5.27 3.07
CA ARG A 94 7.94 3.85 3.30
C ARG A 94 8.09 3.04 2.03
N SER A 95 7.58 3.53 0.91
CA SER A 95 7.72 2.86 -0.40
C SER A 95 9.19 2.69 -0.78
N ALA A 96 10.01 3.72 -0.57
CA ALA A 96 11.45 3.64 -0.81
C ALA A 96 12.13 2.60 0.08
N TRP A 97 11.73 2.54 1.35
CA TRP A 97 12.25 1.55 2.30
C TRP A 97 11.86 0.12 1.91
N PHE A 98 10.60 -0.07 1.47
CA PHE A 98 10.14 -1.37 0.98
C PHE A 98 10.95 -1.85 -0.22
N ASP A 99 11.26 -0.97 -1.15
CA ASP A 99 12.10 -1.30 -2.31
C ASP A 99 13.49 -1.75 -1.87
N LYS A 100 14.03 -1.09 -0.86
CA LYS A 100 15.34 -1.44 -0.31
C LYS A 100 15.32 -2.83 0.34
N ILE A 101 14.28 -3.13 1.11
CA ILE A 101 14.10 -4.45 1.73
C ILE A 101 13.97 -5.54 0.67
N ALA A 102 13.17 -5.29 -0.35
CA ALA A 102 12.90 -6.24 -1.42
C ALA A 102 14.08 -6.38 -2.40
N GLY A 103 15.09 -5.52 -2.30
CA GLY A 103 16.22 -5.52 -3.22
C GLY A 103 15.84 -5.14 -4.63
N ARG A 104 14.81 -4.32 -4.79
CA ARG A 104 14.31 -3.89 -6.10
C ARG A 104 14.50 -2.39 -6.29
N THR A 105 14.61 -1.96 -7.56
CA THR A 105 14.69 -0.56 -7.91
C THR A 105 13.42 -0.15 -8.63
N ARG A 106 12.80 0.94 -8.18
CA ARG A 106 11.63 1.52 -8.84
C ARG A 106 11.93 2.92 -9.25
N TYR A 107 11.32 3.31 -10.36
CA TYR A 107 11.40 4.68 -10.86
C TYR A 107 10.48 5.57 -10.03
N ARG A 108 11.03 6.65 -9.48
CA ARG A 108 10.28 7.54 -8.60
C ARG A 108 10.15 8.94 -9.17
#